data_3ee22bd63fe95f9bed5b17459323a868
#
_entry.id   3ee22bd63fe95f9bed5b17459323a868
#
_cell.length_a   1.000
_cell.length_b   1.000
_cell.length_c   1.000
_cell.angle_alpha   90.00
_cell.angle_beta   90.00
_cell.angle_gamma   90.00
#
_symmetry.space_group_name_H-M   'P 1'
#
loop_
_entity.id
_entity.type
_entity.pdbx_description
1 polymer ?
#
loop_
_entity_poly.entity_id
_entity_poly.type
_entity_poly.pdbx_seq_one_letter_code
_entity_poly.pdbx_strand_id
1 'polypeptide(L)'
;VKKDENLAFVGTIQKVNSKILEELLEKDFLPIIAPIGMDENFNTYNINADDAACAIAKALRAEKLAFLTDTAGLYEDFNDKNSLISKISLEQAKILAPKIEGGMHVKLKSCIDACENGVKKVHILDGRVKHSLLLEFFTDEGIGTLVG
;
A
#
# COMPACT_ATOMS: atom_id res chain seq x y z
N VAL A 1 -4.93 11.68 -13.94
CA VAL A 1 -5.77 11.77 -12.73
C VAL A 1 -7.15 12.29 -13.11
N LYS A 2 -8.18 11.76 -12.46
CA LYS A 2 -9.55 12.30 -12.53
C LYS A 2 -9.85 13.03 -11.22
N LYS A 3 -10.38 14.26 -11.32
CA LYS A 3 -10.83 15.04 -10.17
C LYS A 3 -11.97 14.34 -9.43
N ASP A 4 -11.95 14.36 -8.10
CA ASP A 4 -13.11 14.02 -7.28
C ASP A 4 -14.18 15.12 -7.40
N GLU A 5 -15.42 14.75 -7.60
CA GLU A 5 -16.52 15.72 -7.82
C GLU A 5 -16.93 16.44 -6.52
N ASN A 6 -16.66 15.83 -5.37
CA ASN A 6 -17.03 16.35 -4.05
C ASN A 6 -15.89 17.09 -3.34
N LEU A 7 -14.64 16.86 -3.77
CA LEU A 7 -13.44 17.40 -3.12
C LEU A 7 -12.61 18.20 -4.13
N ALA A 8 -12.48 19.51 -3.90
CA ALA A 8 -11.98 20.47 -4.88
C ALA A 8 -10.60 20.16 -5.47
N PHE A 9 -9.66 19.63 -4.67
CA PHE A 9 -8.28 19.38 -5.06
C PHE A 9 -7.83 17.94 -4.78
N VAL A 10 -8.77 17.00 -4.72
CA VAL A 10 -8.51 15.56 -4.61
C VAL A 10 -8.77 14.90 -5.94
N GLY A 11 -7.96 13.91 -6.27
CA GLY A 11 -8.09 13.16 -7.52
C GLY A 11 -7.87 11.67 -7.35
N THR A 12 -8.39 10.92 -8.31
CA THR A 12 -8.21 9.47 -8.43
C THR A 12 -7.27 9.16 -9.58
N ILE A 13 -6.34 8.25 -9.37
CA ILE A 13 -5.36 7.83 -10.39
C ILE A 13 -6.09 7.07 -11.51
N GLN A 14 -5.89 7.50 -12.74
CA GLN A 14 -6.37 6.82 -13.94
C GLN A 14 -5.25 6.04 -14.63
N LYS A 15 -4.03 6.55 -14.58
CA LYS A 15 -2.87 5.97 -15.25
C LYS A 15 -1.59 6.35 -14.52
N VAL A 16 -0.66 5.42 -14.42
CA VAL A 16 0.72 5.62 -13.97
C VAL A 16 1.64 5.52 -15.18
N ASN A 17 2.56 6.45 -15.32
CA ASN A 17 3.64 6.35 -16.31
C ASN A 17 4.82 5.60 -15.66
N SER A 18 4.80 4.28 -15.75
CA SER A 18 5.85 3.43 -15.15
C SER A 18 7.21 3.60 -15.80
N LYS A 19 7.25 3.96 -17.08
CA LYS A 19 8.50 4.04 -17.85
C LYS A 19 9.56 4.96 -17.21
N ILE A 20 9.14 6.12 -16.69
CA ILE A 20 10.07 7.03 -16.02
C ILE A 20 10.66 6.42 -14.74
N LEU A 21 9.85 5.63 -14.01
CA LEU A 21 10.30 4.96 -12.80
C LEU A 21 11.23 3.81 -13.12
N GLU A 22 10.92 3.02 -14.14
CA GLU A 22 11.77 1.94 -14.65
C GLU A 22 13.12 2.48 -15.09
N GLU A 23 13.16 3.56 -15.88
CA GLU A 23 14.41 4.20 -16.31
C GLU A 23 15.27 4.75 -15.15
N LEU A 24 14.63 5.25 -14.09
CA LEU A 24 15.35 5.70 -12.89
C LEU A 24 15.93 4.53 -12.11
N LEU A 25 15.13 3.47 -11.92
CA LEU A 25 15.56 2.26 -11.20
C LEU A 25 16.70 1.54 -11.94
N GLU A 26 16.63 1.44 -13.28
CA GLU A 26 17.71 0.87 -14.10
C GLU A 26 19.05 1.63 -13.98
N LYS A 27 18.99 2.90 -13.58
CA LYS A 27 20.18 3.74 -13.34
C LYS A 27 20.57 3.84 -11.87
N ASP A 28 20.10 2.90 -11.04
CA ASP A 28 20.36 2.85 -9.59
C ASP A 28 19.89 4.09 -8.80
N PHE A 29 18.91 4.85 -9.32
CA PHE A 29 18.24 5.89 -8.54
C PHE A 29 17.19 5.29 -7.61
N LEU A 30 17.01 5.90 -6.44
CA LEU A 30 15.90 5.64 -5.54
C LEU A 30 14.80 6.72 -5.74
N PRO A 31 13.72 6.44 -6.49
CA PRO A 31 12.66 7.41 -6.69
C PRO A 31 11.89 7.69 -5.39
N ILE A 32 11.74 8.96 -5.01
CA ILE A 32 10.87 9.41 -3.94
C ILE A 32 9.71 10.15 -4.59
N ILE A 33 8.46 9.67 -4.37
CA ILE A 33 7.29 10.14 -5.08
C ILE A 33 6.31 10.77 -4.11
N ALA A 34 5.99 12.05 -4.32
CA ALA A 34 4.89 12.69 -3.61
C ALA A 34 3.54 12.20 -4.20
N PRO A 35 2.49 12.01 -3.37
CA PRO A 35 1.17 11.58 -3.83
C PRO A 35 0.39 12.75 -4.45
N ILE A 36 0.94 13.30 -5.52
CA ILE A 36 0.36 14.40 -6.31
C ILE A 36 0.21 13.90 -7.75
N GLY A 37 -0.98 14.03 -8.29
CA GLY A 37 -1.26 13.67 -9.67
C GLY A 37 -1.70 14.87 -10.49
N MET A 38 -1.65 14.74 -11.81
CA MET A 38 -1.99 15.80 -12.76
C MET A 38 -3.02 15.30 -13.76
N ASP A 39 -3.97 16.14 -14.14
CA ASP A 39 -4.92 15.85 -15.22
C ASP A 39 -4.37 16.26 -16.61
N GLU A 40 -5.16 16.06 -17.64
CA GLU A 40 -4.81 16.40 -19.02
C GLU A 40 -4.68 17.93 -19.25
N ASN A 41 -5.26 18.73 -18.38
CA ASN A 41 -5.18 20.20 -18.41
C ASN A 41 -4.05 20.74 -17.53
N PHE A 42 -3.18 19.86 -17.01
CA PHE A 42 -2.07 20.19 -16.11
C PHE A 42 -2.50 20.74 -14.73
N ASN A 43 -3.75 20.53 -14.34
CA ASN A 43 -4.17 20.81 -12.96
C ASN A 43 -3.64 19.74 -12.03
N THR A 44 -3.16 20.13 -10.85
CA THR A 44 -2.62 19.23 -9.84
C THR A 44 -3.67 18.90 -8.78
N TYR A 45 -3.65 17.63 -8.34
CA TYR A 45 -4.56 17.08 -7.34
C TYR A 45 -3.81 16.27 -6.30
N ASN A 46 -4.24 16.39 -5.05
CA ASN A 46 -3.80 15.50 -4.00
C ASN A 46 -4.37 14.10 -4.23
N ILE A 47 -3.53 13.10 -4.06
CA ILE A 47 -3.90 11.68 -4.16
C ILE A 47 -3.76 11.05 -2.77
N ASN A 48 -4.63 10.13 -2.41
CA ASN A 48 -4.40 9.33 -1.22
C ASN A 48 -3.08 8.56 -1.36
N ALA A 49 -2.22 8.59 -0.34
CA ALA A 49 -0.88 8.03 -0.43
C ALA A 49 -0.89 6.50 -0.59
N ASP A 50 -1.82 5.79 0.06
CA ASP A 50 -1.97 4.34 -0.08
C ASP A 50 -2.42 3.98 -1.50
N ASP A 51 -3.36 4.76 -2.07
CA ASP A 51 -3.82 4.57 -3.46
C ASP A 51 -2.69 4.84 -4.46
N ALA A 52 -1.88 5.87 -4.21
CA ALA A 52 -0.72 6.18 -5.05
C ALA A 52 0.31 5.04 -5.01
N ALA A 53 0.63 4.54 -3.82
CA ALA A 53 1.55 3.42 -3.64
C ALA A 53 1.04 2.14 -4.33
N CYS A 54 -0.24 1.81 -4.16
CA CYS A 54 -0.88 0.67 -4.84
C CYS A 54 -0.82 0.80 -6.37
N ALA A 55 -1.19 1.96 -6.90
CA ALA A 55 -1.21 2.18 -8.35
C ALA A 55 0.19 2.05 -8.97
N ILE A 56 1.20 2.59 -8.29
CA ILE A 56 2.61 2.50 -8.71
C ILE A 56 3.09 1.06 -8.62
N ALA A 57 2.85 0.38 -7.49
CA ALA A 57 3.26 -1.01 -7.30
C ALA A 57 2.65 -1.95 -8.35
N LYS A 58 1.36 -1.77 -8.68
CA LYS A 58 0.68 -2.51 -9.75
C LYS A 58 1.29 -2.24 -11.11
N ALA A 59 1.55 -0.95 -11.44
CA ALA A 59 2.13 -0.56 -12.73
C ALA A 59 3.53 -1.13 -12.95
N LEU A 60 4.34 -1.20 -11.89
CA LEU A 60 5.69 -1.77 -11.90
C LEU A 60 5.69 -3.30 -11.71
N ARG A 61 4.55 -3.94 -11.44
CA ARG A 61 4.47 -5.34 -11.00
C ARG A 61 5.45 -5.64 -9.87
N ALA A 62 5.45 -4.77 -8.87
CA ALA A 62 6.39 -4.83 -7.76
C ALA A 62 6.34 -6.20 -7.06
N GLU A 63 7.49 -6.70 -6.65
CA GLU A 63 7.55 -7.94 -5.89
C GLU A 63 6.96 -7.76 -4.49
N LYS A 64 7.21 -6.61 -3.88
CA LYS A 64 6.73 -6.26 -2.54
C LYS A 64 6.20 -4.84 -2.51
N LEU A 65 5.12 -4.64 -1.76
CA LEU A 65 4.60 -3.34 -1.36
C LEU A 65 4.57 -3.29 0.17
N ALA A 66 5.04 -2.21 0.78
CA ALA A 66 4.98 -2.03 2.22
C ALA A 66 4.22 -0.76 2.59
N PHE A 67 3.20 -0.90 3.43
CA PHE A 67 2.53 0.20 4.09
C PHE A 67 3.13 0.39 5.48
N LEU A 68 3.74 1.56 5.71
CA LEU A 68 4.15 1.98 7.05
C LEU A 68 3.00 2.77 7.67
N THR A 69 2.51 2.28 8.79
CA THR A 69 1.34 2.84 9.48
C THR A 69 1.66 3.06 10.96
N ASP A 70 0.69 3.46 11.75
CA ASP A 70 0.78 3.63 13.20
C ASP A 70 0.28 2.41 14.00
N THR A 71 0.08 1.29 13.32
CA THR A 71 -0.29 0.01 13.93
C THR A 71 0.69 -1.08 13.52
N ALA A 72 0.86 -2.12 14.35
CA ALA A 72 1.78 -3.21 14.05
C ALA A 72 1.35 -4.03 12.81
N GLY A 73 0.07 -4.09 12.51
CA GLY A 73 -0.49 -4.84 11.39
C GLY A 73 -1.98 -5.09 11.55
N LEU A 74 -2.47 -6.20 10.99
CA LEU A 74 -3.84 -6.68 11.16
C LEU A 74 -3.98 -7.49 12.45
N TYR A 75 -5.10 -7.31 13.13
CA TYR A 75 -5.47 -8.08 14.32
C TYR A 75 -6.75 -8.87 14.05
N GLU A 76 -6.87 -10.07 14.61
CA GLU A 76 -8.14 -10.81 14.63
C GLU A 76 -9.18 -10.08 15.49
N ASP A 77 -8.75 -9.59 16.67
CA ASP A 77 -9.50 -8.67 17.53
C ASP A 77 -8.64 -7.44 17.82
N PHE A 78 -9.10 -6.27 17.41
CA PHE A 78 -8.37 -5.00 17.58
C PHE A 78 -8.09 -4.65 19.05
N ASN A 79 -8.90 -5.17 19.98
CA ASN A 79 -8.73 -4.96 21.42
C ASN A 79 -7.71 -5.92 22.05
N ASP A 80 -7.35 -7.02 21.36
CA ASP A 80 -6.33 -7.96 21.82
C ASP A 80 -5.03 -7.79 21.01
N LYS A 81 -4.04 -7.21 21.66
CA LYS A 81 -2.70 -7.00 21.06
C LYS A 81 -1.95 -8.31 20.75
N ASN A 82 -2.37 -9.43 21.35
CA ASN A 82 -1.76 -10.73 21.09
C ASN A 82 -2.40 -11.43 19.86
N SER A 83 -3.46 -10.87 19.29
CA SER A 83 -4.13 -11.40 18.11
C SER A 83 -3.57 -10.87 16.78
N LEU A 84 -2.32 -10.36 16.77
CA LEU A 84 -1.67 -9.89 15.55
C LEU A 84 -1.52 -11.03 14.56
N ILE A 85 -2.02 -10.82 13.35
CA ILE A 85 -1.91 -11.76 12.24
C ILE A 85 -0.58 -11.51 11.52
N SER A 86 0.39 -12.38 11.69
CA SER A 86 1.70 -12.25 11.04
C SER A 86 1.63 -12.52 9.53
N LYS A 87 0.76 -13.44 9.11
CA LYS A 87 0.58 -13.79 7.69
C LYS A 87 -0.86 -14.18 7.41
N ILE A 88 -1.38 -13.73 6.27
CA ILE A 88 -2.73 -14.04 5.80
C ILE A 88 -2.71 -14.24 4.29
N SER A 89 -3.40 -15.29 3.80
CA SER A 89 -3.56 -15.50 2.37
C SER A 89 -4.54 -14.48 1.77
N LEU A 90 -4.49 -14.30 0.44
CA LEU A 90 -5.40 -13.40 -0.25
C LEU A 90 -6.87 -13.79 -0.04
N GLU A 91 -7.19 -15.09 -0.03
CA GLU A 91 -8.55 -15.60 0.21
C GLU A 91 -9.02 -15.27 1.63
N GLN A 92 -8.17 -15.52 2.61
CA GLN A 92 -8.48 -15.18 4.02
C GLN A 92 -8.64 -13.67 4.21
N ALA A 93 -7.79 -12.84 3.56
CA ALA A 93 -7.88 -11.41 3.59
C ALA A 93 -9.22 -10.91 3.04
N LYS A 94 -9.72 -11.49 1.95
CA LYS A 94 -11.05 -11.19 1.38
C LYS A 94 -12.20 -11.54 2.33
N ILE A 95 -12.09 -12.64 3.07
CA ILE A 95 -13.09 -13.05 4.07
C ILE A 95 -13.04 -12.13 5.30
N LEU A 96 -11.86 -11.67 5.67
CA LEU A 96 -11.65 -10.82 6.83
C LEU A 96 -12.06 -9.35 6.57
N ALA A 97 -11.80 -8.83 5.37
CA ALA A 97 -12.02 -7.42 5.03
C ALA A 97 -13.42 -6.89 5.40
N PRO A 98 -14.55 -7.59 5.16
CA PRO A 98 -15.87 -7.13 5.55
C PRO A 98 -16.11 -7.04 7.06
N LYS A 99 -15.26 -7.67 7.87
CA LYS A 99 -15.38 -7.74 9.34
C LYS A 99 -14.58 -6.64 10.05
N ILE A 100 -13.69 -5.97 9.31
CA ILE A 100 -12.85 -4.89 9.83
C ILE A 100 -13.48 -3.55 9.47
N GLU A 101 -13.42 -2.60 10.40
CA GLU A 101 -13.94 -1.24 10.22
C GLU A 101 -12.82 -0.19 10.18
N GLY A 102 -13.18 1.03 9.79
CA GLY A 102 -12.29 2.19 9.84
C GLY A 102 -11.14 2.16 8.83
N GLY A 103 -10.04 2.81 9.18
CA GLY A 103 -8.88 2.97 8.28
C GLY A 103 -8.21 1.65 7.89
N MET A 104 -8.23 0.64 8.78
CA MET A 104 -7.65 -0.67 8.51
C MET A 104 -8.45 -1.43 7.45
N HIS A 105 -9.77 -1.28 7.39
CA HIS A 105 -10.60 -1.82 6.31
C HIS A 105 -10.16 -1.30 4.93
N VAL A 106 -9.95 0.02 4.83
CA VAL A 106 -9.48 0.66 3.57
C VAL A 106 -8.11 0.12 3.19
N LYS A 107 -7.20 0.04 4.15
CA LYS A 107 -5.84 -0.46 3.93
C LYS A 107 -5.81 -1.93 3.51
N LEU A 108 -6.63 -2.79 4.14
CA LEU A 108 -6.73 -4.20 3.75
C LEU A 108 -7.32 -4.35 2.34
N LYS A 109 -8.30 -3.54 1.97
CA LYS A 109 -8.81 -3.49 0.59
C LYS A 109 -7.72 -3.10 -0.41
N SER A 110 -6.90 -2.10 -0.08
CA SER A 110 -5.75 -1.72 -0.92
C SER A 110 -4.73 -2.85 -1.07
N CYS A 111 -4.49 -3.62 0.01
CA CYS A 111 -3.63 -4.82 -0.05
C CYS A 111 -4.20 -5.88 -0.98
N ILE A 112 -5.50 -6.17 -0.86
CA ILE A 112 -6.20 -7.15 -1.71
C ILE A 112 -6.13 -6.72 -3.17
N ASP A 113 -6.48 -5.47 -3.47
CA ASP A 113 -6.43 -4.93 -4.85
C ASP A 113 -5.01 -4.99 -5.43
N ALA A 114 -3.98 -4.67 -4.66
CA ALA A 114 -2.60 -4.77 -5.10
C ALA A 114 -2.21 -6.22 -5.45
N CYS A 115 -2.54 -7.19 -4.59
CA CYS A 115 -2.27 -8.61 -4.83
C CYS A 115 -3.02 -9.15 -6.05
N GLU A 116 -4.31 -8.83 -6.21
CA GLU A 116 -5.11 -9.22 -7.36
C GLU A 116 -4.56 -8.69 -8.69
N ASN A 117 -3.88 -7.56 -8.65
CA ASN A 117 -3.31 -6.87 -9.81
C ASN A 117 -1.80 -7.06 -9.97
N GLY A 118 -1.23 -8.11 -9.40
CA GLY A 118 0.10 -8.60 -9.74
C GLY A 118 1.23 -8.26 -8.78
N VAL A 119 0.96 -7.58 -7.67
CA VAL A 119 1.93 -7.43 -6.57
C VAL A 119 1.97 -8.76 -5.80
N LYS A 120 3.15 -9.36 -5.65
CA LYS A 120 3.25 -10.71 -5.05
C LYS A 120 3.00 -10.73 -3.55
N LYS A 121 3.46 -9.71 -2.83
CA LYS A 121 3.39 -9.62 -1.36
C LYS A 121 3.11 -8.18 -0.94
N VAL A 122 2.18 -8.01 -0.03
CA VAL A 122 1.91 -6.69 0.57
C VAL A 122 2.10 -6.78 2.08
N HIS A 123 2.87 -5.87 2.64
CA HIS A 123 3.20 -5.83 4.05
C HIS A 123 2.54 -4.60 4.71
N ILE A 124 1.99 -4.80 5.90
CA ILE A 124 1.49 -3.72 6.77
C ILE A 124 2.33 -3.76 8.05
N LEU A 125 3.02 -2.67 8.38
CA LEU A 125 3.92 -2.64 9.53
C LEU A 125 3.95 -1.27 10.21
N ASP A 126 4.34 -1.27 11.48
CA ASP A 126 4.47 -0.05 12.27
C ASP A 126 5.71 0.73 11.83
N GLY A 127 5.49 1.88 11.19
CA GLY A 127 6.56 2.77 10.75
C GLY A 127 7.30 3.49 11.88
N ARG A 128 6.79 3.44 13.11
CA ARG A 128 7.45 4.02 14.30
C ARG A 128 8.52 3.10 14.88
N VAL A 129 8.48 1.81 14.53
CA VAL A 129 9.52 0.85 14.95
C VAL A 129 10.79 1.14 14.18
N LYS A 130 11.89 1.35 14.91
CA LYS A 130 13.20 1.60 14.30
C LYS A 130 13.61 0.43 13.42
N HIS A 131 13.98 0.73 12.16
CA HIS A 131 14.39 -0.26 11.17
C HIS A 131 13.29 -1.28 10.80
N SER A 132 12.01 -0.90 10.90
CA SER A 132 10.86 -1.77 10.64
C SER A 132 10.95 -2.52 9.30
N LEU A 133 11.32 -1.85 8.21
CA LEU A 133 11.50 -2.48 6.88
C LEU A 133 12.59 -3.55 6.88
N LEU A 134 13.71 -3.32 7.58
CA LEU A 134 14.79 -4.30 7.67
C LEU A 134 14.36 -5.51 8.48
N LEU A 135 13.67 -5.30 9.60
CA LEU A 135 13.14 -6.38 10.42
C LEU A 135 12.11 -7.21 9.65
N GLU A 136 11.18 -6.56 8.94
CA GLU A 136 10.16 -7.26 8.17
C GLU A 136 10.71 -8.06 6.98
N PHE A 137 11.68 -7.50 6.25
CA PHE A 137 12.13 -8.10 4.99
C PHE A 137 13.32 -9.05 5.12
N PHE A 138 14.08 -8.96 6.21
CA PHE A 138 15.33 -9.69 6.37
C PHE A 138 15.39 -10.56 7.63
N THR A 139 14.28 -10.72 8.36
CA THR A 139 14.14 -11.71 9.43
C THR A 139 13.03 -12.71 9.11
N ASP A 140 13.13 -13.91 9.66
CA ASP A 140 12.18 -15.00 9.39
C ASP A 140 10.80 -14.75 10.02
N GLU A 141 10.76 -14.08 11.17
CA GLU A 141 9.52 -13.83 11.91
C GLU A 141 8.77 -12.59 11.40
N GLY A 142 9.49 -11.58 10.86
CA GLY A 142 8.92 -10.29 10.54
C GLY A 142 8.43 -9.55 11.79
N ILE A 143 7.78 -8.39 11.60
CA ILE A 143 7.18 -7.59 12.69
C ILE A 143 5.77 -7.11 12.39
N GLY A 144 5.28 -7.34 11.19
CA GLY A 144 4.01 -6.84 10.68
C GLY A 144 3.06 -7.94 10.24
N THR A 145 2.21 -7.58 9.30
CA THR A 145 1.32 -8.52 8.61
C THR A 145 1.71 -8.64 7.15
N LEU A 146 1.96 -9.84 6.69
CA LEU A 146 2.14 -10.19 5.28
C LEU A 146 0.80 -10.65 4.69
N VAL A 147 0.36 -10.02 3.61
CA VAL A 147 -0.77 -10.42 2.75
C VAL A 147 -0.24 -10.97 1.44
N GLY A 148 -0.59 -12.23 1.10
CA GLY A 148 -0.18 -12.87 -0.16
C GLY A 148 0.21 -14.32 -0.06
#